data_3f460cc217e327c82c2525f58cc482b6
#
_entry.id   3f460cc217e327c82c2525f58cc482b6
#
_cell.length_a   1.000
_cell.length_b   1.000
_cell.length_c   1.000
_cell.angle_alpha   90.00
_cell.angle_beta   90.00
_cell.angle_gamma   90.00
#
_symmetry.space_group_name_H-M   'P 1'
#
loop_
_entity.id
_entity.type
_entity.pdbx_description
1 polymer ?
#
loop_
_entity_poly.entity_id
_entity_poly.type
_entity_poly.pdbx_seq_one_letter_code
_entity_poly.pdbx_strand_id
1 'polypeptide(L)'
;MNLLDKLTILSDAAKYDAACTSSGAKRGYQEGKIGCTSTSVAGCCHTFSSDGRCVTLLKVLLSNDCCYNCKYCVNRCTNDTPRATFTPEELAELTIEFYRRNYIEGLFLSSGVLRSPDYTTELMIRALSILRSEYRFNGYIHAKAIPGTSPELVEQLGFLSVSYTHLRAHETV
;
A
#
# COMPACT_ATOMS: atom_id res chain seq x y z
N MET A 1 -15.37 5.14 12.28
CA MET A 1 -13.95 5.54 12.14
C MET A 1 -13.83 6.43 10.92
N ASN A 2 -13.24 7.61 11.05
CA ASN A 2 -13.09 8.52 9.92
C ASN A 2 -11.93 8.09 8.98
N LEU A 3 -11.85 8.69 7.79
CA LEU A 3 -10.88 8.32 6.77
C LEU A 3 -9.43 8.57 7.22
N LEU A 4 -9.18 9.63 7.98
CA LEU A 4 -7.84 9.95 8.49
C LEU A 4 -7.38 8.97 9.57
N ASP A 5 -8.29 8.50 10.43
CA ASP A 5 -7.97 7.46 11.41
C ASP A 5 -7.58 6.16 10.71
N LYS A 6 -8.34 5.77 9.68
CA LYS A 6 -8.01 4.60 8.85
C LYS A 6 -6.64 4.75 8.19
N LEU A 7 -6.35 5.91 7.62
CA LEU A 7 -5.07 6.19 6.99
C LEU A 7 -3.92 6.05 7.99
N THR A 8 -4.06 6.58 9.18
CA THR A 8 -3.02 6.48 10.23
C THR A 8 -2.74 5.03 10.57
N ILE A 9 -3.79 4.24 10.85
CA ILE A 9 -3.66 2.83 11.22
C ILE A 9 -3.03 2.01 10.08
N LEU A 10 -3.54 2.18 8.85
CA LEU A 10 -3.15 1.35 7.71
C LEU A 10 -1.80 1.74 7.11
N SER A 11 -1.38 3.00 7.23
CA SER A 11 -0.04 3.42 6.87
C SER A 11 1.00 2.97 7.90
N ASP A 12 0.67 3.01 9.17
CA ASP A 12 1.54 2.48 10.23
C ASP A 12 1.72 0.96 10.09
N ALA A 13 0.65 0.23 9.83
CA ALA A 13 0.72 -1.20 9.56
C ALA A 13 1.57 -1.54 8.33
N ALA A 14 1.57 -0.68 7.31
CA ALA A 14 2.36 -0.85 6.09
C ALA A 14 3.88 -0.66 6.29
N LYS A 15 4.33 -0.04 7.37
CA LYS A 15 5.78 0.14 7.66
C LYS A 15 6.52 -1.19 7.79
N TYR A 16 5.84 -2.20 8.27
CA TYR A 16 6.41 -3.54 8.48
C TYR A 16 6.46 -4.38 7.20
N ASP A 17 5.99 -3.83 6.11
CA ASP A 17 6.07 -4.48 4.81
C ASP A 17 7.43 -4.22 4.16
N ALA A 18 8.35 -5.20 4.28
CA ALA A 18 9.77 -5.08 3.97
C ALA A 18 10.15 -4.98 2.48
N ALA A 19 9.19 -4.95 1.56
CA ALA A 19 9.50 -4.91 0.13
C ALA A 19 9.84 -3.52 -0.41
N CYS A 20 9.91 -2.52 0.45
CA CYS A 20 10.44 -1.22 0.05
C CYS A 20 11.97 -1.25 0.21
N THR A 21 12.69 -1.28 -0.89
CA THR A 21 14.16 -1.14 -0.93
C THR A 21 14.62 0.29 -0.61
N SER A 22 13.73 1.16 -0.17
CA SER A 22 14.10 2.46 0.36
C SER A 22 14.89 2.22 1.65
N SER A 23 16.20 2.32 1.55
CA SER A 23 17.08 2.46 2.70
C SER A 23 16.48 3.52 3.63
N GLY A 24 16.22 3.15 4.87
CA GLY A 24 15.62 4.03 5.87
C GLY A 24 16.55 5.17 6.30
N ALA A 25 17.00 5.97 5.34
CA ALA A 25 17.71 7.21 5.59
C ALA A 25 16.74 8.20 6.23
N LYS A 26 16.67 8.19 7.53
CA LYS A 26 16.05 9.27 8.31
C LYS A 26 16.87 10.55 8.11
N ARG A 27 16.51 11.35 7.12
CA ARG A 27 16.98 12.75 7.05
C ARG A 27 16.02 13.59 7.90
N GLY A 28 16.47 13.94 9.10
CA GLY A 28 15.77 14.90 9.94
C GLY A 28 15.76 16.29 9.26
N TYR A 29 14.71 17.07 9.56
CA TYR A 29 14.63 18.48 9.22
C TYR A 29 15.90 19.18 9.72
N GLN A 30 16.61 19.84 8.82
CA GLN A 30 17.68 20.77 9.14
C GLN A 30 17.26 22.17 8.70
N GLU A 31 17.11 23.05 9.67
CA GLU A 31 16.77 24.45 9.44
C GLU A 31 17.79 25.11 8.48
N GLY A 32 17.28 25.77 7.45
CA GLY A 32 18.11 26.48 6.47
C GLY A 32 18.58 25.68 5.25
N LYS A 33 18.18 24.41 5.07
CA LYS A 33 18.45 23.65 3.85
C LYS A 33 17.23 23.51 2.97
N ILE A 34 17.34 23.96 1.72
CA ILE A 34 16.35 23.74 0.67
C ILE A 34 16.58 22.32 0.14
N GLY A 35 15.62 21.44 0.35
CA GLY A 35 15.64 20.05 -0.10
C GLY A 35 14.37 19.35 0.33
N CYS A 36 14.08 18.22 -0.30
CA CYS A 36 12.92 17.41 0.05
C CYS A 36 13.05 17.00 1.53
N THR A 37 12.46 17.79 2.42
CA THR A 37 12.26 17.36 3.79
C THR A 37 11.21 16.28 3.73
N SER A 38 11.61 15.04 3.93
CA SER A 38 10.68 13.98 4.27
C SER A 38 10.13 14.24 5.67
N THR A 39 9.34 15.29 5.83
CA THR A 39 8.29 15.23 6.82
C THR A 39 7.44 14.07 6.36
N SER A 40 7.62 12.94 7.00
CA SER A 40 6.85 11.75 6.72
C SER A 40 5.38 12.10 6.91
N VAL A 41 4.73 12.56 5.86
CA VAL A 41 3.28 12.42 5.79
C VAL A 41 3.06 10.94 6.01
N ALA A 42 2.31 10.60 7.03
CA ALA A 42 2.04 9.21 7.37
C ALA A 42 1.65 8.47 6.09
N GLY A 43 2.34 7.40 5.76
CA GLY A 43 2.07 6.58 4.59
C GLY A 43 2.88 6.87 3.32
N CYS A 44 3.74 7.88 3.26
CA CYS A 44 4.57 8.09 2.07
C CYS A 44 5.88 7.30 2.14
N CYS A 45 6.22 6.60 1.07
CA CYS A 45 7.53 5.99 0.87
C CYS A 45 8.17 6.49 -0.42
N HIS A 46 9.50 6.42 -0.46
CA HIS A 46 10.27 6.82 -1.64
C HIS A 46 10.81 5.55 -2.31
N THR A 47 10.67 5.47 -3.62
CA THR A 47 11.31 4.46 -4.44
C THR A 47 12.11 5.15 -5.54
N PHE A 48 13.15 4.47 -6.05
CA PHE A 48 13.93 4.99 -7.16
C PHE A 48 13.50 4.29 -8.44
N SER A 49 13.21 5.08 -9.46
CA SER A 49 13.01 4.58 -10.81
C SER A 49 14.35 4.16 -11.43
N SER A 50 14.31 3.34 -12.47
CA SER A 50 15.51 2.89 -13.18
C SER A 50 16.36 4.02 -13.78
N ASP A 51 15.76 5.19 -14.00
CA ASP A 51 16.42 6.42 -14.44
C ASP A 51 16.97 7.29 -13.29
N GLY A 52 16.95 6.79 -12.05
CA GLY A 52 17.48 7.46 -10.87
C GLY A 52 16.56 8.51 -10.24
N ARG A 53 15.34 8.71 -10.77
CA ARG A 53 14.37 9.62 -10.15
C ARG A 53 13.79 9.03 -8.88
N CYS A 54 13.64 9.87 -7.86
CA CYS A 54 12.96 9.51 -6.63
C CYS A 54 11.45 9.69 -6.83
N VAL A 55 10.69 8.62 -6.70
CA VAL A 55 9.23 8.59 -6.82
C VAL A 55 8.62 8.44 -5.43
N THR A 56 7.72 9.35 -5.09
CA THR A 56 7.01 9.32 -3.81
C THR A 56 5.71 8.54 -3.96
N LEU A 57 5.56 7.48 -3.18
CA LEU A 57 4.39 6.61 -3.21
C LEU A 57 3.59 6.70 -1.92
N LEU A 58 2.27 6.70 -2.03
CA LEU A 58 1.39 6.41 -0.90
C LEU A 58 1.47 4.91 -0.59
N LYS A 59 2.06 4.54 0.53
CA LYS A 59 2.20 3.16 0.97
C LYS A 59 1.18 2.85 2.05
N VAL A 60 0.18 2.06 1.70
CA VAL A 60 -0.91 1.69 2.60
C VAL A 60 -1.31 0.23 2.43
N LEU A 61 -1.94 -0.32 3.46
CA LEU A 61 -2.72 -1.54 3.37
C LEU A 61 -4.17 -1.21 3.02
N LEU A 62 -4.80 -2.06 2.20
CA LEU A 62 -6.25 -2.02 2.06
C LEU A 62 -6.92 -2.39 3.39
N SER A 63 -6.38 -3.39 4.06
CA SER A 63 -6.80 -3.82 5.39
C SER A 63 -5.62 -4.37 6.19
N ASN A 64 -5.62 -4.15 7.50
CA ASN A 64 -4.76 -4.86 8.44
C ASN A 64 -5.53 -5.89 9.28
N ASP A 65 -6.80 -6.09 9.01
CA ASP A 65 -7.61 -7.17 9.60
C ASP A 65 -7.35 -8.46 8.82
N CYS A 66 -6.45 -9.31 9.36
CA CYS A 66 -5.97 -10.50 8.68
C CYS A 66 -6.47 -11.76 9.37
N CYS A 67 -6.99 -12.72 8.59
CA CYS A 67 -7.42 -14.01 9.10
C CYS A 67 -6.26 -14.98 9.41
N TYR A 68 -5.03 -14.66 8.94
CA TYR A 68 -3.86 -15.51 9.15
C TYR A 68 -3.10 -15.17 10.44
N ASN A 69 -2.39 -16.16 10.95
CA ASN A 69 -1.61 -16.05 12.19
C ASN A 69 -0.10 -16.23 11.94
N CYS A 70 0.45 -15.57 10.93
CA CYS A 70 1.89 -15.64 10.61
C CYS A 70 2.73 -15.12 11.78
N LYS A 71 3.62 -15.94 12.33
CA LYS A 71 4.37 -15.66 13.57
C LYS A 71 5.17 -14.36 13.53
N TYR A 72 5.67 -13.96 12.39
CA TYR A 72 6.47 -12.75 12.19
C TYR A 72 5.65 -11.50 11.91
N CYS A 73 4.34 -11.63 11.62
CA CYS A 73 3.50 -10.53 11.16
C CYS A 73 2.87 -9.76 12.33
N VAL A 74 3.04 -8.44 12.33
CA VAL A 74 2.39 -7.56 13.31
C VAL A 74 0.86 -7.60 13.19
N ASN A 75 0.36 -7.79 11.98
CA ASN A 75 -1.07 -7.80 11.66
C ASN A 75 -1.72 -9.19 11.76
N ARG A 76 -1.04 -10.18 12.36
CA ARG A 76 -1.64 -11.50 12.56
C ARG A 76 -2.90 -11.42 13.41
N CYS A 77 -3.84 -12.35 13.20
CA CYS A 77 -5.16 -12.33 13.84
C CYS A 77 -5.12 -12.34 15.37
N THR A 78 -4.07 -12.91 15.99
CA THR A 78 -3.92 -13.00 17.46
C THR A 78 -3.33 -11.77 18.10
N ASN A 79 -2.83 -10.80 17.33
CA ASN A 79 -2.30 -9.56 17.90
C ASN A 79 -3.41 -8.56 18.17
N ASP A 80 -3.37 -7.96 19.35
CA ASP A 80 -4.27 -6.86 19.72
C ASP A 80 -3.72 -5.54 19.18
N THR A 81 -3.99 -5.29 17.90
CA THR A 81 -3.62 -4.04 17.21
C THR A 81 -4.88 -3.38 16.67
N PRO A 82 -4.93 -2.04 16.61
CA PRO A 82 -6.04 -1.33 15.98
C PRO A 82 -6.27 -1.84 14.56
N ARG A 83 -7.50 -2.21 14.23
CA ARG A 83 -7.88 -2.76 12.93
C ARG A 83 -8.65 -1.74 12.12
N ALA A 84 -8.36 -1.66 10.85
CA ALA A 84 -9.06 -0.81 9.90
C ALA A 84 -9.09 -1.47 8.53
N THR A 85 -10.09 -1.07 7.73
CA THR A 85 -10.23 -1.51 6.34
C THR A 85 -10.75 -0.33 5.53
N PHE A 86 -10.10 -0.03 4.41
CA PHE A 86 -10.64 0.87 3.40
C PHE A 86 -11.66 0.16 2.55
N THR A 87 -12.71 0.88 2.15
CA THR A 87 -13.46 0.45 0.96
C THR A 87 -12.63 0.75 -0.30
N PRO A 88 -12.87 0.06 -1.42
CA PRO A 88 -12.20 0.37 -2.68
C PRO A 88 -12.36 1.83 -3.09
N GLU A 89 -13.54 2.40 -2.86
CA GLU A 89 -13.89 3.78 -3.17
C GLU A 89 -13.10 4.77 -2.29
N GLU A 90 -13.05 4.53 -0.97
CA GLU A 90 -12.27 5.35 -0.03
C GLU A 90 -10.79 5.39 -0.39
N LEU A 91 -10.22 4.24 -0.75
CA LEU A 91 -8.80 4.15 -1.12
C LEU A 91 -8.52 4.89 -2.43
N ALA A 92 -9.40 4.75 -3.41
CA ALA A 92 -9.25 5.43 -4.70
C ALA A 92 -9.35 6.96 -4.53
N GLU A 93 -10.36 7.44 -3.81
CA GLU A 93 -10.53 8.86 -3.52
C GLU A 93 -9.32 9.44 -2.78
N LEU A 94 -8.85 8.78 -1.72
CA LEU A 94 -7.69 9.19 -0.95
C LEU A 94 -6.43 9.30 -1.84
N THR A 95 -6.21 8.32 -2.69
CA THR A 95 -5.05 8.28 -3.60
C THR A 95 -5.10 9.46 -4.58
N ILE A 96 -6.26 9.73 -5.16
CA ILE A 96 -6.43 10.85 -6.11
C ILE A 96 -6.28 12.20 -5.44
N GLU A 97 -6.82 12.37 -4.24
CA GLU A 97 -6.66 13.63 -3.49
C GLU A 97 -5.20 13.91 -3.15
N PHE A 98 -4.43 12.90 -2.77
CA PHE A 98 -3.00 13.06 -2.50
C PHE A 98 -2.20 13.36 -3.77
N TYR A 99 -2.57 12.71 -4.88
CA TYR A 99 -1.95 12.95 -6.19
C TYR A 99 -2.21 14.36 -6.70
N ARG A 100 -3.46 14.83 -6.64
CA ARG A 100 -3.84 16.19 -7.06
C ARG A 100 -3.13 17.29 -6.26
N ARG A 101 -2.83 17.01 -5.00
CA ARG A 101 -2.08 17.93 -4.13
C ARG A 101 -0.56 17.81 -4.30
N ASN A 102 -0.08 17.01 -5.22
CA ASN A 102 1.35 16.73 -5.44
C ASN A 102 2.08 16.15 -4.23
N TYR A 103 1.38 15.44 -3.35
CA TYR A 103 2.00 14.75 -2.22
C TYR A 103 2.62 13.42 -2.62
N ILE A 104 2.08 12.78 -3.65
CA ILE A 104 2.50 11.48 -4.16
C ILE A 104 2.51 11.47 -5.70
N GLU A 105 3.29 10.57 -6.25
CA GLU A 105 3.35 10.27 -7.69
C GLU A 105 2.74 8.90 -8.00
N GLY A 106 2.43 8.10 -6.97
CA GLY A 106 1.85 6.79 -7.15
C GLY A 106 1.37 6.14 -5.85
N LEU A 107 0.89 4.91 -6.00
CA LEU A 107 0.32 4.09 -4.94
C LEU A 107 1.16 2.81 -4.77
N PHE A 108 1.48 2.47 -3.53
CA PHE A 108 1.97 1.15 -3.13
C PHE A 108 0.89 0.47 -2.29
N LEU A 109 0.23 -0.51 -2.87
CA LEU A 109 -0.90 -1.21 -2.27
C LEU A 109 -0.53 -2.63 -1.85
N SER A 110 -0.77 -2.93 -0.58
CA SER A 110 -0.72 -4.26 0.00
C SER A 110 -1.99 -4.51 0.81
N SER A 111 -2.13 -5.67 1.41
CA SER A 111 -3.24 -5.95 2.34
C SER A 111 -2.92 -7.12 3.27
N GLY A 112 -3.53 -7.11 4.46
CA GLY A 112 -3.83 -8.34 5.17
C GLY A 112 -4.93 -9.10 4.45
N VAL A 113 -5.07 -10.38 4.75
CA VAL A 113 -6.08 -11.26 4.13
C VAL A 113 -7.35 -11.24 4.96
N LEU A 114 -8.41 -10.62 4.44
CA LEU A 114 -9.68 -10.47 5.15
C LEU A 114 -10.38 -11.84 5.36
N ARG A 115 -11.07 -12.35 4.38
CA ARG A 115 -11.83 -13.60 4.44
C ARG A 115 -11.12 -14.73 3.72
N SER A 116 -10.66 -14.42 2.52
CA SER A 116 -9.90 -15.31 1.65
C SER A 116 -8.94 -14.48 0.79
N PRO A 117 -7.91 -15.12 0.22
CA PRO A 117 -7.01 -14.47 -0.73
C PRO A 117 -7.75 -13.85 -1.91
N ASP A 118 -8.64 -14.60 -2.54
CA ASP A 118 -9.40 -14.17 -3.71
C ASP A 118 -10.29 -12.96 -3.39
N TYR A 119 -11.08 -13.05 -2.32
CA TYR A 119 -11.93 -11.93 -1.89
C TYR A 119 -11.13 -10.64 -1.64
N THR A 120 -9.99 -10.76 -0.99
CA THR A 120 -9.13 -9.60 -0.72
C THR A 120 -8.56 -9.03 -2.01
N THR A 121 -8.13 -9.89 -2.92
CA THR A 121 -7.58 -9.47 -4.23
C THR A 121 -8.66 -8.83 -5.10
N GLU A 122 -9.89 -9.32 -5.08
CA GLU A 122 -11.02 -8.69 -5.77
C GLU A 122 -11.26 -7.25 -5.29
N LEU A 123 -11.19 -7.00 -3.98
CA LEU A 123 -11.30 -5.65 -3.44
C LEU A 123 -10.13 -4.75 -3.89
N MET A 124 -8.91 -5.29 -3.94
CA MET A 124 -7.74 -4.55 -4.47
C MET A 124 -7.94 -4.23 -5.95
N ILE A 125 -8.35 -5.20 -6.76
CA ILE A 125 -8.64 -5.02 -8.19
C ILE A 125 -9.71 -3.94 -8.37
N ARG A 126 -10.78 -3.96 -7.58
CA ARG A 126 -11.84 -2.95 -7.64
C ARG A 126 -11.30 -1.56 -7.36
N ALA A 127 -10.48 -1.37 -6.32
CA ALA A 127 -9.87 -0.08 -6.01
C ALA A 127 -8.98 0.43 -7.17
N LEU A 128 -8.14 -0.45 -7.73
CA LEU A 128 -7.28 -0.09 -8.86
C LEU A 128 -8.08 0.17 -10.14
N SER A 129 -9.17 -0.56 -10.37
CA SER A 129 -10.07 -0.33 -11.50
C SER A 129 -10.74 1.03 -11.42
N ILE A 130 -11.22 1.44 -10.25
CA ILE A 130 -11.76 2.78 -10.02
C ILE A 130 -10.70 3.84 -10.34
N LEU A 131 -9.47 3.67 -9.85
CA LEU A 131 -8.37 4.59 -10.14
C LEU A 131 -8.10 4.71 -11.64
N ARG A 132 -8.02 3.59 -12.36
CA ARG A 132 -7.69 3.57 -13.78
C ARG A 132 -8.83 4.04 -14.68
N SER A 133 -10.05 3.57 -14.43
CA SER A 133 -11.21 3.82 -15.31
C SER A 133 -11.93 5.12 -14.97
N GLU A 134 -12.26 5.37 -13.71
CA GLU A 134 -13.07 6.52 -13.31
C GLU A 134 -12.22 7.78 -13.16
N TYR A 135 -11.10 7.69 -12.42
CA TYR A 135 -10.21 8.82 -12.20
C TYR A 135 -9.16 9.01 -13.30
N ARG A 136 -9.03 8.07 -14.24
CA ARG A 136 -8.02 8.07 -15.31
C ARG A 136 -6.60 8.29 -14.76
N PHE A 137 -6.34 7.71 -13.59
CA PHE A 137 -5.06 7.84 -12.91
C PHE A 137 -3.97 7.12 -13.69
N ASN A 138 -2.99 7.87 -14.19
CA ASN A 138 -1.85 7.33 -14.94
C ASN A 138 -0.55 7.30 -14.12
N GLY A 139 -0.64 7.50 -12.80
CA GLY A 139 0.50 7.41 -11.90
C GLY A 139 0.99 5.97 -11.70
N TYR A 140 2.14 5.87 -11.05
CA TYR A 140 2.75 4.59 -10.74
C TYR A 140 1.89 3.81 -9.72
N ILE A 141 1.64 2.54 -9.99
CA ILE A 141 0.97 1.63 -9.06
C ILE A 141 1.84 0.39 -8.87
N HIS A 142 2.22 0.14 -7.62
CA HIS A 142 2.82 -1.11 -7.20
C HIS A 142 1.83 -1.88 -6.33
N ALA A 143 1.49 -3.10 -6.72
CA ALA A 143 0.59 -3.95 -5.94
C ALA A 143 1.33 -5.19 -5.42
N LYS A 144 1.00 -5.61 -4.20
CA LYS A 144 1.45 -6.89 -3.66
C LYS A 144 0.37 -7.95 -3.81
N ALA A 145 0.64 -8.95 -4.64
CA ALA A 145 -0.25 -10.08 -4.81
C ALA A 145 -0.36 -10.90 -3.52
N ILE A 146 -1.59 -11.22 -3.14
CA ILE A 146 -1.90 -11.99 -1.94
C ILE A 146 -1.56 -13.47 -2.17
N PRO A 147 -0.87 -14.14 -1.23
CA PRO A 147 -0.57 -15.56 -1.36
C PRO A 147 -1.84 -16.41 -1.38
N GLY A 148 -1.90 -17.38 -2.27
CA GLY A 148 -3.03 -18.27 -2.43
C GLY A 148 -4.19 -17.70 -3.26
N THR A 149 -4.02 -16.51 -3.85
CA THR A 149 -4.96 -15.98 -4.85
C THR A 149 -4.92 -16.80 -6.13
N SER A 150 -6.08 -16.98 -6.76
CA SER A 150 -6.19 -17.64 -8.05
C SER A 150 -5.36 -16.94 -9.14
N PRO A 151 -4.74 -17.69 -10.07
CA PRO A 151 -3.90 -17.11 -11.10
C PRO A 151 -4.59 -16.04 -11.95
N GLU A 152 -5.88 -16.21 -12.22
CA GLU A 152 -6.70 -15.30 -13.00
C GLU A 152 -6.82 -13.92 -12.33
N LEU A 153 -6.99 -13.90 -11.01
CA LEU A 153 -7.05 -12.64 -10.25
C LEU A 153 -5.67 -11.98 -10.11
N VAL A 154 -4.61 -12.78 -9.99
CA VAL A 154 -3.22 -12.25 -10.00
C VAL A 154 -2.91 -11.58 -11.34
N GLU A 155 -3.32 -12.20 -12.46
CA GLU A 155 -3.17 -11.63 -13.79
C GLU A 155 -3.93 -10.30 -13.93
N GLN A 156 -5.20 -10.26 -13.50
CA GLN A 156 -6.01 -9.03 -13.51
C GLN A 156 -5.36 -7.91 -12.67
N LEU A 157 -4.87 -8.24 -11.48
CA LEU A 157 -4.15 -7.30 -10.63
C LEU A 157 -2.88 -6.78 -11.32
N GLY A 158 -2.17 -7.66 -12.03
CA GLY A 158 -0.98 -7.31 -12.81
C GLY A 158 -1.25 -6.32 -13.92
N PHE A 159 -2.36 -6.48 -14.67
CA PHE A 159 -2.73 -5.54 -15.74
C PHE A 159 -3.06 -4.12 -15.25
N LEU A 160 -3.53 -3.98 -14.02
CA LEU A 160 -3.88 -2.69 -13.44
C LEU A 160 -2.67 -1.97 -12.80
N SER A 161 -1.62 -2.72 -12.47
CA SER A 161 -0.41 -2.21 -11.82
C SER A 161 0.74 -2.04 -12.82
N VAL A 162 1.64 -1.10 -12.54
CA VAL A 162 2.90 -0.93 -13.31
C VAL A 162 3.91 -1.98 -12.91
N SER A 163 3.91 -2.36 -11.64
CA SER A 163 4.72 -3.46 -11.12
C SER A 163 3.96 -4.18 -10.01
N TYR A 164 4.25 -5.45 -9.83
CA TYR A 164 3.72 -6.21 -8.72
C TYR A 164 4.80 -7.13 -8.13
N THR A 165 4.63 -7.46 -6.84
CA THR A 165 5.42 -8.47 -6.16
C THR A 165 4.50 -9.42 -5.43
N HIS A 166 4.90 -10.69 -5.31
CA HIS A 166 4.18 -11.62 -4.45
C HIS A 166 4.52 -11.34 -2.99
N LEU A 167 3.49 -11.25 -2.15
CA LEU A 167 3.68 -11.41 -0.72
C LEU A 167 4.23 -12.82 -0.51
N ARG A 168 5.40 -12.92 0.13
CA ARG A 168 5.86 -14.23 0.58
C ARG A 168 4.96 -14.67 1.72
N ALA A 169 4.10 -15.63 1.48
CA ALA A 169 3.59 -16.45 2.54
C ALA A 169 4.81 -17.22 3.06
N HIS A 170 5.32 -16.84 4.22
CA HIS A 170 6.17 -17.77 4.93
C HIS A 170 5.27 -18.92 5.35
N GLU A 171 5.55 -20.03 4.75
CA GLU A 171 5.02 -21.31 5.15
C GLU A 171 5.16 -21.41 6.66
N THR A 172 4.05 -21.25 7.35
CA THR A 172 3.96 -21.63 8.74
C THR A 172 3.81 -23.14 8.75
N VAL A 173 4.93 -23.80 8.83
CA VAL A 173 4.92 -25.20 9.27
C VAL A 173 4.52 -25.25 10.73
#